data_e95e89e3debf17468b823fef6c6bba31
#
_entry.id   e95e89e3debf17468b823fef6c6bba31
#
_cell.length_a   1.000
_cell.length_b   1.000
_cell.length_c   1.000
_cell.angle_alpha   90.00
_cell.angle_beta   90.00
_cell.angle_gamma   90.00
#
_symmetry.space_group_name_H-M   'P 1'
#
loop_
_entity.id
_entity.type
_entity.pdbx_description
1 polymer ?
#
loop_
_entity_poly.entity_id
_entity_poly.type
_entity_poly.pdbx_seq_one_letter_code
_entity_poly.pdbx_strand_id
1 'polypeptide(L)'
;MKIGIIGSGIVAQTLGTKLVQLGHDVALGTRDPGKLDDKKGFGGSLGEWLAKASGKAKVVSFRDAAAHGELLINATHGQNSVDALKLAGDDALGTKVLIDVSNELDASKGMPPRVGASQDSCLAERIQAAFPKLRVVKSLNTINCNVMVDPKAVAGGDHTVFVSGNDAPAKAAVGELLKSFGWKDILDLGDVSSARGPEMYMAMWLRLWGATKTGMLNVKVVR
;
A
#
# COMPACT_ATOMS: atom_id res chain seq x y z
N MET A 1 -3.80 -4.46 16.92
CA MET A 1 -2.89 -3.29 16.93
C MET A 1 -3.58 -2.09 16.31
N LYS A 2 -3.04 -0.89 16.52
CA LYS A 2 -3.48 0.33 15.83
C LYS A 2 -2.76 0.48 14.51
N ILE A 3 -3.49 0.74 13.41
CA ILE A 3 -2.91 0.89 12.06
C ILE A 3 -3.36 2.22 11.46
N GLY A 4 -2.39 3.02 11.01
CA GLY A 4 -2.63 4.25 10.27
C GLY A 4 -2.45 4.02 8.77
N ILE A 5 -3.43 4.39 7.96
CA ILE A 5 -3.33 4.32 6.50
C ILE A 5 -3.26 5.74 5.96
N ILE A 6 -2.18 6.09 5.29
CA ILE A 6 -2.04 7.37 4.59
C ILE A 6 -2.58 7.20 3.18
N GLY A 7 -3.76 7.77 2.94
CA GLY A 7 -4.53 7.59 1.70
C GLY A 7 -5.97 7.21 1.97
N SER A 8 -6.86 7.46 1.00
CA SER A 8 -8.30 7.28 1.16
C SER A 8 -9.00 6.72 -0.10
N GLY A 9 -8.21 6.28 -1.07
CA GLY A 9 -8.69 5.66 -2.31
C GLY A 9 -9.11 4.20 -2.11
N ILE A 10 -9.45 3.51 -3.22
CA ILE A 10 -9.90 2.11 -3.23
C ILE A 10 -8.92 1.17 -2.51
N VAL A 11 -7.61 1.33 -2.72
CA VAL A 11 -6.58 0.50 -2.07
C VAL A 11 -6.62 0.67 -0.55
N ALA A 12 -6.67 1.93 -0.07
CA ALA A 12 -6.74 2.23 1.35
C ALA A 12 -8.02 1.66 2.00
N GLN A 13 -9.17 1.82 1.33
CA GLN A 13 -10.46 1.31 1.82
C GLN A 13 -10.47 -0.23 1.85
N THR A 14 -9.93 -0.90 0.83
CA THR A 14 -9.87 -2.37 0.77
C THR A 14 -8.96 -2.94 1.87
N LEU A 15 -7.76 -2.37 2.02
CA LEU A 15 -6.84 -2.75 3.11
C LEU A 15 -7.46 -2.47 4.48
N GLY A 16 -8.04 -1.28 4.66
CA GLY A 16 -8.72 -0.88 5.90
C GLY A 16 -9.85 -1.84 6.28
N THR A 17 -10.67 -2.25 5.32
CA THR A 17 -11.75 -3.23 5.53
C THR A 17 -11.19 -4.56 6.04
N LYS A 18 -10.17 -5.10 5.37
CA LYS A 18 -9.53 -6.36 5.79
C LYS A 18 -8.94 -6.26 7.19
N LEU A 19 -8.25 -5.17 7.48
CA LEU A 19 -7.62 -4.95 8.79
C LEU A 19 -8.65 -4.87 9.92
N VAL A 20 -9.78 -4.18 9.68
CA VAL A 20 -10.90 -4.14 10.64
C VAL A 20 -11.48 -5.54 10.86
N GLN A 21 -11.67 -6.33 9.82
CA GLN A 21 -12.14 -7.72 9.90
C GLN A 21 -11.19 -8.60 10.72
N LEU A 22 -9.88 -8.34 10.66
CA LEU A 22 -8.86 -9.01 11.47
C LEU A 22 -8.77 -8.46 12.91
N GLY A 23 -9.62 -7.52 13.28
CA GLY A 23 -9.72 -6.98 14.63
C GLY A 23 -8.76 -5.82 14.94
N HIS A 24 -8.10 -5.24 13.94
CA HIS A 24 -7.28 -4.05 14.12
C HIS A 24 -8.11 -2.78 14.26
N ASP A 25 -7.56 -1.76 14.95
CA ASP A 25 -8.11 -0.41 15.08
C ASP A 25 -7.48 0.46 13.98
N VAL A 26 -8.29 0.91 13.01
CA VAL A 26 -7.81 1.52 11.76
C VAL A 26 -8.15 3.00 11.69
N ALA A 27 -7.14 3.84 11.48
CA ALA A 27 -7.32 5.24 11.12
C ALA A 27 -6.94 5.46 9.65
N LEU A 28 -7.93 5.79 8.83
CA LEU A 28 -7.74 6.09 7.42
C LEU A 28 -7.55 7.60 7.24
N GLY A 29 -6.37 7.98 6.77
CA GLY A 29 -5.97 9.36 6.58
C GLY A 29 -6.40 9.93 5.23
N THR A 30 -6.90 11.17 5.25
CA THR A 30 -7.23 11.95 4.06
C THR A 30 -6.76 13.39 4.21
N ARG A 31 -6.66 14.14 3.10
CA ARG A 31 -6.34 15.58 3.13
C ARG A 31 -7.46 16.41 3.76
N ASP A 32 -8.69 15.99 3.55
CA ASP A 32 -9.88 16.69 4.06
C ASP A 32 -10.84 15.68 4.71
N PRO A 33 -10.73 15.47 6.03
CA PRO A 33 -11.59 14.54 6.75
C PRO A 33 -13.04 15.01 6.88
N GLY A 34 -13.33 16.28 6.59
CA GLY A 34 -14.70 16.81 6.56
C GLY A 34 -15.50 16.42 5.31
N LYS A 35 -14.83 15.95 4.25
CA LYS A 35 -15.47 15.57 2.98
C LYS A 35 -15.64 14.06 2.86
N LEU A 36 -16.54 13.49 3.65
CA LEU A 36 -16.78 12.04 3.68
C LEU A 36 -17.64 11.55 2.50
N ASP A 37 -18.51 12.40 1.97
CA ASP A 37 -19.50 12.00 0.94
C ASP A 37 -18.96 12.11 -0.49
N ASP A 38 -17.82 12.79 -0.68
CA ASP A 38 -17.16 12.87 -1.98
C ASP A 38 -16.72 11.48 -2.42
N LYS A 39 -17.18 11.04 -3.61
CA LYS A 39 -16.73 9.78 -4.20
C LYS A 39 -15.25 9.86 -4.58
N LYS A 40 -14.47 8.90 -4.14
CA LYS A 40 -13.03 8.80 -4.40
C LYS A 40 -12.75 7.74 -5.47
N GLY A 41 -12.91 8.10 -6.72
CA GLY A 41 -12.67 7.18 -7.84
C GLY A 41 -13.51 5.90 -7.75
N PHE A 42 -12.89 4.74 -7.89
CA PHE A 42 -13.56 3.44 -7.83
C PHE A 42 -13.90 2.95 -6.41
N GLY A 43 -13.42 3.64 -5.34
CA GLY A 43 -13.56 3.19 -3.97
C GLY A 43 -14.88 3.55 -3.29
N GLY A 44 -15.74 4.34 -3.94
CA GLY A 44 -16.93 4.91 -3.29
C GLY A 44 -16.59 6.07 -2.35
N SER A 45 -17.56 6.53 -1.55
CA SER A 45 -17.34 7.59 -0.57
C SER A 45 -16.72 7.07 0.73
N LEU A 46 -16.02 7.93 1.45
CA LEU A 46 -15.46 7.58 2.75
C LEU A 46 -16.55 7.37 3.81
N GLY A 47 -17.67 8.09 3.69
CA GLY A 47 -18.84 7.91 4.56
C GLY A 47 -19.45 6.52 4.39
N GLU A 48 -19.63 6.04 3.14
CA GLU A 48 -20.10 4.68 2.86
C GLU A 48 -19.15 3.62 3.41
N TRP A 49 -17.84 3.81 3.28
CA TRP A 49 -16.84 2.90 3.83
C TRP A 49 -16.91 2.87 5.37
N LEU A 50 -16.93 4.04 6.00
CA LEU A 50 -16.97 4.17 7.46
C LEU A 50 -18.23 3.54 8.05
N ALA A 51 -19.38 3.72 7.42
CA ALA A 51 -20.65 3.12 7.85
C ALA A 51 -20.59 1.57 7.85
N LYS A 52 -19.81 0.97 6.95
CA LYS A 52 -19.61 -0.49 6.85
C LYS A 52 -18.53 -1.03 7.81
N ALA A 53 -17.68 -0.18 8.33
CA ALA A 53 -16.45 -0.57 9.07
C ALA A 53 -16.69 -0.86 10.57
N SER A 54 -17.89 -1.21 11.01
CA SER A 54 -18.25 -1.79 12.32
C SER A 54 -17.50 -1.23 13.56
N GLY A 55 -17.30 0.10 13.67
CA GLY A 55 -16.87 0.77 14.92
C GLY A 55 -15.38 0.73 15.26
N LYS A 56 -14.55 -0.03 14.52
CA LYS A 56 -13.08 -0.07 14.69
C LYS A 56 -12.34 0.71 13.62
N ALA A 57 -13.01 1.68 13.02
CA ALA A 57 -12.41 2.51 11.98
C ALA A 57 -12.79 3.98 12.17
N LYS A 58 -11.90 4.86 11.75
CA LYS A 58 -12.13 6.31 11.69
C LYS A 58 -11.47 6.89 10.45
N VAL A 59 -12.02 8.02 9.98
CA VAL A 59 -11.42 8.84 8.93
C VAL A 59 -10.92 10.12 9.57
N VAL A 60 -9.66 10.44 9.37
CA VAL A 60 -8.95 11.54 10.05
C VAL A 60 -7.97 12.22 9.10
N SER A 61 -7.25 13.24 9.56
CA SER A 61 -6.13 13.82 8.80
C SER A 61 -4.98 12.83 8.61
N PHE A 62 -4.06 13.09 7.67
CA PHE A 62 -2.84 12.26 7.52
C PHE A 62 -2.02 12.24 8.82
N ARG A 63 -1.91 13.40 9.50
CA ARG A 63 -1.20 13.52 10.77
C ARG A 63 -1.83 12.64 11.86
N ASP A 64 -3.14 12.71 12.01
CA ASP A 64 -3.84 11.94 13.03
C ASP A 64 -3.81 10.44 12.72
N ALA A 65 -3.86 10.05 11.45
CA ALA A 65 -3.68 8.65 11.04
C ALA A 65 -2.27 8.14 11.36
N ALA A 66 -1.24 8.95 11.07
CA ALA A 66 0.13 8.62 11.42
C ALA A 66 0.34 8.54 12.94
N ALA A 67 -0.21 9.47 13.71
CA ALA A 67 -0.12 9.48 15.17
C ALA A 67 -0.83 8.26 15.81
N HIS A 68 -1.97 7.85 15.23
CA HIS A 68 -2.75 6.70 15.70
C HIS A 68 -2.01 5.37 15.50
N GLY A 69 -1.37 5.18 14.34
CA GLY A 69 -0.80 3.89 13.95
C GLY A 69 0.48 3.52 14.72
N GLU A 70 0.54 2.30 15.21
CA GLU A 70 1.79 1.61 15.61
C GLU A 70 2.52 1.12 14.36
N LEU A 71 1.76 0.77 13.31
CA LEU A 71 2.21 0.44 11.97
C LEU A 71 1.48 1.34 10.98
N LEU A 72 2.18 1.77 9.93
CA LEU A 72 1.66 2.67 8.91
C LEU A 72 1.60 1.98 7.54
N ILE A 73 0.62 2.37 6.73
CA ILE A 73 0.51 1.94 5.32
C ILE A 73 0.41 3.18 4.45
N ASN A 74 1.29 3.34 3.48
CA ASN A 74 1.17 4.34 2.44
C ASN A 74 0.38 3.77 1.26
N ALA A 75 -0.87 4.23 1.11
CA ALA A 75 -1.77 3.88 0.02
C ALA A 75 -2.22 5.12 -0.78
N THR A 76 -1.31 6.09 -0.92
CA THR A 76 -1.53 7.28 -1.74
C THR A 76 -1.22 6.98 -3.21
N HIS A 77 -1.53 7.91 -4.10
CA HIS A 77 -0.97 7.90 -5.45
C HIS A 77 0.52 8.21 -5.37
N GLY A 78 1.39 7.40 -5.97
CA GLY A 78 2.84 7.45 -5.77
C GLY A 78 3.48 8.82 -5.99
N GLN A 79 3.02 9.57 -7.00
CA GLN A 79 3.49 10.94 -7.27
C GLN A 79 3.27 11.91 -6.10
N ASN A 80 2.30 11.62 -5.22
CA ASN A 80 1.94 12.45 -4.06
C ASN A 80 2.39 11.85 -2.72
N SER A 81 3.08 10.69 -2.72
CA SER A 81 3.39 9.95 -1.50
C SER A 81 4.29 10.73 -0.55
N VAL A 82 5.38 11.30 -1.06
CA VAL A 82 6.32 12.07 -0.22
C VAL A 82 5.61 13.28 0.40
N ASP A 83 4.81 14.01 -0.37
CA ASP A 83 4.09 15.18 0.14
C ASP A 83 2.98 14.81 1.13
N ALA A 84 2.28 13.70 0.92
CA ALA A 84 1.30 13.19 1.88
C ALA A 84 1.97 12.79 3.20
N LEU A 85 3.16 12.18 3.16
CA LEU A 85 3.93 11.84 4.35
C LEU A 85 4.50 13.10 5.05
N LYS A 86 4.91 14.13 4.32
CA LYS A 86 5.26 15.44 4.91
C LYS A 86 4.07 16.06 5.66
N LEU A 87 2.86 15.97 5.09
CA LEU A 87 1.64 16.43 5.76
C LEU A 87 1.30 15.60 7.02
N ALA A 88 1.70 14.32 7.05
CA ALA A 88 1.60 13.51 8.26
C ALA A 88 2.54 13.99 9.37
N GLY A 89 3.71 14.51 9.02
CA GLY A 89 4.70 15.11 9.91
C GLY A 89 5.68 14.09 10.50
N ASP A 90 6.96 14.47 10.55
CA ASP A 90 8.07 13.62 10.99
C ASP A 90 7.89 13.10 12.41
N ASP A 91 7.31 13.91 13.30
CA ASP A 91 7.05 13.55 14.69
C ASP A 91 5.99 12.44 14.82
N ALA A 92 4.93 12.49 14.00
CA ALA A 92 3.89 11.47 13.99
C ALA A 92 4.36 10.18 13.28
N LEU A 93 5.20 10.31 12.24
CA LEU A 93 5.80 9.17 11.54
C LEU A 93 6.84 8.46 12.43
N GLY A 94 7.76 9.20 13.04
CA GLY A 94 8.76 8.68 13.96
C GLY A 94 9.64 7.58 13.37
N THR A 95 9.83 6.50 14.14
CA THR A 95 10.60 5.31 13.75
C THR A 95 9.70 4.11 13.39
N LYS A 96 8.46 4.38 12.99
CA LYS A 96 7.46 3.35 12.72
C LYS A 96 7.79 2.55 11.47
N VAL A 97 7.21 1.37 11.35
CA VAL A 97 7.21 0.62 10.10
C VAL A 97 6.19 1.24 9.15
N LEU A 98 6.61 1.54 7.92
CA LEU A 98 5.74 1.99 6.84
C LEU A 98 5.72 0.93 5.74
N ILE A 99 4.57 0.30 5.54
CA ILE A 99 4.34 -0.52 4.34
C ILE A 99 3.99 0.43 3.19
N ASP A 100 4.83 0.49 2.17
CA ASP A 100 4.55 1.28 0.97
C ASP A 100 3.96 0.38 -0.13
N VAL A 101 2.65 0.57 -0.41
CA VAL A 101 1.92 -0.15 -1.46
C VAL A 101 1.72 0.69 -2.72
N SER A 102 2.28 1.90 -2.76
CA SER A 102 2.06 2.89 -3.81
C SER A 102 2.86 2.59 -5.07
N ASN A 103 2.38 3.13 -6.20
CA ASN A 103 3.12 3.17 -7.46
C ASN A 103 3.03 4.57 -8.07
N GLU A 104 4.10 5.01 -8.71
CA GLU A 104 4.08 6.21 -9.54
C GLU A 104 3.60 5.85 -10.94
N LEU A 105 2.34 6.18 -11.21
CA LEU A 105 1.69 5.94 -12.49
C LEU A 105 1.24 7.26 -13.10
N ASP A 106 1.84 7.65 -14.21
CA ASP A 106 1.51 8.89 -14.92
C ASP A 106 0.64 8.60 -16.15
N ALA A 107 -0.66 8.91 -16.04
CA ALA A 107 -1.63 8.77 -17.11
C ALA A 107 -1.79 10.04 -17.99
N SER A 108 -0.97 11.08 -17.80
CA SER A 108 -1.08 12.36 -18.53
C SER A 108 -0.96 12.23 -20.05
N LYS A 109 -0.31 11.15 -20.52
CA LYS A 109 -0.16 10.82 -21.96
C LYS A 109 -1.03 9.65 -22.41
N GLY A 110 -2.08 9.33 -21.64
CA GLY A 110 -3.03 8.26 -21.96
C GLY A 110 -2.76 6.94 -21.25
N MET A 111 -3.49 5.90 -21.69
CA MET A 111 -3.41 4.55 -21.13
C MET A 111 -2.63 3.60 -22.05
N PRO A 112 -1.83 2.66 -21.53
CA PRO A 112 -1.50 2.50 -20.11
C PRO A 112 -0.60 3.61 -19.58
N PRO A 113 -0.68 3.92 -18.27
CA PRO A 113 0.13 4.97 -17.66
C PRO A 113 1.64 4.63 -17.73
N ARG A 114 2.47 5.67 -17.68
CA ARG A 114 3.91 5.51 -17.54
C ARG A 114 4.26 5.18 -16.11
N VAL A 115 5.26 4.33 -15.92
CA VAL A 115 5.79 3.96 -14.61
C VAL A 115 6.96 4.88 -14.27
N GLY A 116 6.97 5.44 -13.05
CA GLY A 116 7.99 6.40 -12.60
C GLY A 116 9.30 5.75 -12.14
N ALA A 117 9.29 4.45 -11.82
CA ALA A 117 10.49 3.74 -11.39
C ALA A 117 11.44 3.46 -12.56
N SER A 118 12.75 3.45 -12.27
CA SER A 118 13.84 3.12 -13.21
C SER A 118 14.86 2.20 -12.55
N GLN A 119 15.93 1.86 -13.28
CA GLN A 119 17.06 1.11 -12.72
C GLN A 119 17.84 1.92 -11.67
N ASP A 120 17.74 3.25 -11.69
CA ASP A 120 18.53 4.13 -10.83
C ASP A 120 17.76 4.64 -9.63
N SER A 121 16.41 4.59 -9.64
CA SER A 121 15.56 5.14 -8.59
C SER A 121 14.15 4.56 -8.59
N CYS A 122 13.57 4.46 -7.39
CA CYS A 122 12.17 4.12 -7.19
C CYS A 122 11.53 4.95 -6.07
N LEU A 123 10.21 4.87 -5.94
CA LEU A 123 9.46 5.63 -4.93
C LEU A 123 9.88 5.25 -3.50
N ALA A 124 10.05 3.95 -3.23
CA ALA A 124 10.43 3.47 -1.90
C ALA A 124 11.77 4.06 -1.43
N GLU A 125 12.76 4.16 -2.33
CA GLU A 125 14.05 4.81 -2.02
C GLU A 125 13.88 6.29 -1.71
N ARG A 126 13.06 7.01 -2.49
CA ARG A 126 12.80 8.44 -2.23
C ARG A 126 12.05 8.67 -0.93
N ILE A 127 11.11 7.81 -0.58
CA ILE A 127 10.44 7.87 0.74
C ILE A 127 11.46 7.62 1.85
N GLN A 128 12.30 6.57 1.74
CA GLN A 128 13.30 6.28 2.75
C GLN A 128 14.33 7.40 2.90
N ALA A 129 14.75 8.04 1.81
CA ALA A 129 15.67 9.17 1.84
C ALA A 129 15.03 10.43 2.48
N ALA A 130 13.76 10.70 2.17
CA ALA A 130 13.02 11.83 2.76
C ALA A 130 12.73 11.65 4.25
N PHE A 131 12.55 10.41 4.71
CA PHE A 131 12.22 10.05 6.09
C PHE A 131 13.19 8.99 6.63
N PRO A 132 14.45 9.36 6.95
CA PRO A 132 15.50 8.37 7.25
C PRO A 132 15.27 7.57 8.54
N LYS A 133 14.44 8.06 9.46
CA LYS A 133 14.06 7.34 10.68
C LYS A 133 12.94 6.33 10.46
N LEU A 134 12.16 6.47 9.40
CA LEU A 134 11.05 5.59 9.08
C LEU A 134 11.60 4.26 8.56
N ARG A 135 11.01 3.15 8.96
CA ARG A 135 11.40 1.82 8.47
C ARG A 135 10.52 1.43 7.31
N VAL A 136 10.93 1.81 6.10
CA VAL A 136 10.15 1.59 4.87
C VAL A 136 10.26 0.14 4.42
N VAL A 137 9.10 -0.48 4.16
CA VAL A 137 9.00 -1.80 3.53
C VAL A 137 8.08 -1.69 2.32
N LYS A 138 8.63 -1.84 1.13
CA LYS A 138 7.86 -1.95 -0.11
C LYS A 138 7.22 -3.31 -0.21
N SER A 139 5.92 -3.37 -0.42
CA SER A 139 5.20 -4.62 -0.65
C SER A 139 3.84 -4.38 -1.31
N LEU A 140 3.20 -5.44 -1.80
CA LEU A 140 1.84 -5.46 -2.37
C LEU A 140 1.63 -4.59 -3.63
N ASN A 141 2.56 -3.73 -4.00
CA ASN A 141 2.42 -2.77 -5.09
C ASN A 141 2.21 -3.40 -6.47
N THR A 142 2.57 -4.67 -6.65
CA THR A 142 2.44 -5.42 -7.91
C THR A 142 1.09 -6.12 -8.09
N ILE A 143 0.11 -5.86 -7.22
CA ILE A 143 -1.06 -6.70 -7.02
C ILE A 143 -2.32 -5.83 -6.96
N ASN A 144 -3.44 -6.32 -7.54
CA ASN A 144 -4.74 -5.69 -7.39
C ASN A 144 -5.19 -5.68 -5.92
N CYS A 145 -5.82 -4.60 -5.46
CA CYS A 145 -6.18 -4.43 -4.04
C CYS A 145 -7.05 -5.57 -3.47
N ASN A 146 -7.92 -6.18 -4.27
CA ASN A 146 -8.71 -7.32 -3.83
C ASN A 146 -7.83 -8.56 -3.58
N VAL A 147 -6.83 -8.78 -4.42
CA VAL A 147 -5.87 -9.91 -4.27
C VAL A 147 -4.87 -9.62 -3.14
N MET A 148 -4.52 -8.34 -2.89
CA MET A 148 -3.68 -7.97 -1.72
C MET A 148 -4.22 -8.56 -0.42
N VAL A 149 -5.54 -8.48 -0.23
CA VAL A 149 -6.23 -8.84 1.01
C VAL A 149 -6.85 -10.24 1.01
N ASP A 150 -6.96 -10.87 -0.15
CA ASP A 150 -7.40 -12.25 -0.33
C ASP A 150 -6.62 -12.91 -1.47
N PRO A 151 -5.39 -13.38 -1.19
CA PRO A 151 -4.57 -14.04 -2.22
C PRO A 151 -5.22 -15.32 -2.77
N LYS A 152 -6.14 -15.97 -2.03
CA LYS A 152 -6.81 -17.19 -2.50
C LYS A 152 -7.73 -16.95 -3.70
N ALA A 153 -8.14 -15.70 -3.94
CA ALA A 153 -8.95 -15.31 -5.07
C ALA A 153 -8.26 -15.54 -6.44
N VAL A 154 -6.92 -15.71 -6.44
CA VAL A 154 -6.14 -16.03 -7.64
C VAL A 154 -5.37 -17.33 -7.40
N ALA A 155 -5.52 -18.31 -8.30
CA ALA A 155 -4.80 -19.60 -8.28
C ALA A 155 -4.77 -20.30 -6.89
N GLY A 156 -5.84 -20.12 -6.07
CA GLY A 156 -5.89 -20.71 -4.72
C GLY A 156 -4.82 -20.17 -3.75
N GLY A 157 -4.16 -19.07 -4.09
CA GLY A 157 -3.08 -18.44 -3.31
C GLY A 157 -1.68 -18.96 -3.67
N ASP A 158 -1.55 -19.74 -4.75
CA ASP A 158 -0.25 -20.26 -5.21
C ASP A 158 0.47 -19.23 -6.11
N HIS A 159 0.89 -18.13 -5.51
CA HIS A 159 1.62 -17.05 -6.17
C HIS A 159 2.41 -16.22 -5.16
N THR A 160 3.36 -15.41 -5.65
CA THR A 160 4.38 -14.75 -4.82
C THR A 160 4.02 -13.29 -4.51
N VAL A 161 4.28 -12.85 -3.28
CA VAL A 161 4.35 -11.44 -2.91
C VAL A 161 5.78 -11.07 -2.51
N PHE A 162 6.19 -9.86 -2.88
CA PHE A 162 7.55 -9.37 -2.65
C PHE A 162 7.61 -8.43 -1.44
N VAL A 163 8.74 -8.45 -0.73
CA VAL A 163 9.09 -7.45 0.29
C VAL A 163 10.50 -6.92 0.04
N SER A 164 10.70 -5.61 0.20
CA SER A 164 11.99 -4.92 0.07
C SER A 164 12.10 -3.86 1.16
N GLY A 165 13.24 -3.75 1.83
CA GLY A 165 13.44 -2.77 2.89
C GLY A 165 14.74 -2.98 3.65
N ASN A 166 15.26 -1.91 4.27
CA ASN A 166 16.56 -1.93 4.95
C ASN A 166 16.52 -2.60 6.33
N ASP A 167 15.35 -2.65 6.97
CA ASP A 167 15.18 -3.10 8.35
C ASP A 167 14.58 -4.51 8.38
N ALA A 168 15.39 -5.51 8.75
CA ALA A 168 14.96 -6.91 8.77
C ALA A 168 13.81 -7.17 9.77
N PRO A 169 13.79 -6.61 10.99
CA PRO A 169 12.63 -6.70 11.88
C PRO A 169 11.35 -6.10 11.29
N ALA A 170 11.44 -4.98 10.57
CA ALA A 170 10.28 -4.39 9.90
C ALA A 170 9.74 -5.30 8.79
N LYS A 171 10.63 -5.88 7.96
CA LYS A 171 10.22 -6.88 6.94
C LYS A 171 9.56 -8.10 7.57
N ALA A 172 10.07 -8.59 8.70
CA ALA A 172 9.46 -9.70 9.43
C ALA A 172 8.06 -9.35 9.93
N ALA A 173 7.88 -8.16 10.54
CA ALA A 173 6.57 -7.70 11.01
C ALA A 173 5.56 -7.55 9.86
N VAL A 174 6.00 -7.04 8.70
CA VAL A 174 5.19 -6.98 7.48
C VAL A 174 4.84 -8.37 6.99
N GLY A 175 5.80 -9.31 7.02
CA GLY A 175 5.56 -10.72 6.67
C GLY A 175 4.46 -11.36 7.51
N GLU A 176 4.42 -11.11 8.82
CA GLU A 176 3.36 -11.63 9.70
C GLU A 176 1.99 -11.02 9.34
N LEU A 177 1.93 -9.72 9.01
CA LEU A 177 0.69 -9.11 8.53
C LEU A 177 0.23 -9.72 7.20
N LEU A 178 1.14 -9.96 6.26
CA LEU A 178 0.83 -10.61 4.98
C LEU A 178 0.31 -12.04 5.18
N LYS A 179 0.90 -12.81 6.09
CA LYS A 179 0.41 -14.14 6.47
C LYS A 179 -1.01 -14.08 7.02
N SER A 180 -1.35 -13.05 7.81
CA SER A 180 -2.71 -12.86 8.32
C SER A 180 -3.74 -12.57 7.21
N PHE A 181 -3.32 -12.05 6.06
CA PHE A 181 -4.14 -11.92 4.86
C PHE A 181 -4.29 -13.25 4.10
N GLY A 182 -3.43 -14.23 4.38
CA GLY A 182 -3.42 -15.56 3.74
C GLY A 182 -2.28 -15.78 2.76
N TRP A 183 -1.30 -14.86 2.67
CA TRP A 183 -0.10 -15.04 1.85
C TRP A 183 0.78 -16.17 2.38
N LYS A 184 1.21 -17.08 1.48
CA LYS A 184 2.05 -18.22 1.79
C LYS A 184 3.47 -18.07 1.25
N ASP A 185 3.61 -17.51 0.05
CA ASP A 185 4.90 -17.32 -0.62
C ASP A 185 5.28 -15.83 -0.58
N ILE A 186 6.07 -15.47 0.43
CA ILE A 186 6.58 -14.11 0.67
C ILE A 186 8.08 -14.14 0.37
N LEU A 187 8.50 -13.43 -0.67
CA LEU A 187 9.88 -13.40 -1.11
C LEU A 187 10.53 -12.05 -0.73
N ASP A 188 11.55 -12.15 0.13
CA ASP A 188 12.40 -11.01 0.48
C ASP A 188 13.41 -10.77 -0.65
N LEU A 189 13.37 -9.58 -1.25
CA LEU A 189 14.26 -9.18 -2.33
C LEU A 189 15.53 -8.45 -1.85
N GLY A 190 15.61 -8.14 -0.53
CA GLY A 190 16.76 -7.45 0.05
C GLY A 190 16.44 -6.06 0.59
N ASP A 191 17.34 -5.12 0.36
CA ASP A 191 17.22 -3.73 0.85
C ASP A 191 16.18 -2.90 0.06
N VAL A 192 16.04 -1.62 0.43
CA VAL A 192 15.04 -0.74 -0.19
C VAL A 192 15.29 -0.52 -1.69
N SER A 193 16.53 -0.63 -2.17
CA SER A 193 16.85 -0.46 -3.61
C SER A 193 16.29 -1.60 -4.46
N SER A 194 16.11 -2.79 -3.88
CA SER A 194 15.49 -3.93 -4.56
C SER A 194 14.01 -3.67 -4.92
N ALA A 195 13.36 -2.66 -4.29
CA ALA A 195 12.02 -2.21 -4.65
C ALA A 195 11.90 -1.68 -6.09
N ARG A 196 13.02 -1.32 -6.73
CA ARG A 196 13.06 -0.94 -8.15
C ARG A 196 12.43 -2.02 -9.03
N GLY A 197 12.72 -3.29 -8.75
CA GLY A 197 12.15 -4.42 -9.48
C GLY A 197 10.62 -4.47 -9.44
N PRO A 198 10.00 -4.60 -8.26
CA PRO A 198 8.54 -4.57 -8.11
C PRO A 198 7.88 -3.29 -8.64
N GLU A 199 8.50 -2.13 -8.52
CA GLU A 199 7.93 -0.90 -9.08
C GLU A 199 8.00 -0.86 -10.61
N MET A 200 9.13 -1.27 -11.23
CA MET A 200 9.25 -1.39 -12.69
C MET A 200 8.33 -2.49 -13.27
N TYR A 201 8.08 -3.56 -12.51
CA TYR A 201 7.18 -4.63 -12.92
C TYR A 201 5.77 -4.11 -13.25
N MET A 202 5.36 -2.97 -12.73
CA MET A 202 4.07 -2.36 -13.06
C MET A 202 3.90 -2.13 -14.56
N ALA A 203 4.95 -1.92 -15.32
CA ALA A 203 4.87 -1.82 -16.78
C ALA A 203 4.38 -3.14 -17.41
N MET A 204 4.85 -4.30 -16.93
CA MET A 204 4.37 -5.62 -17.34
C MET A 204 2.95 -5.88 -16.84
N TRP A 205 2.67 -5.58 -15.58
CA TRP A 205 1.35 -5.78 -14.98
C TRP A 205 0.25 -5.07 -15.78
N LEU A 206 0.50 -3.82 -16.19
CA LEU A 206 -0.44 -3.03 -17.00
C LEU A 206 -0.68 -3.67 -18.38
N ARG A 207 0.34 -4.30 -18.99
CA ARG A 207 0.20 -5.04 -20.25
C ARG A 207 -0.60 -6.33 -20.06
N LEU A 208 -0.34 -7.06 -18.98
CA LEU A 208 -1.10 -8.25 -18.63
C LEU A 208 -2.57 -7.91 -18.39
N TRP A 209 -2.86 -6.85 -17.62
CA TRP A 209 -4.22 -6.36 -17.44
C TRP A 209 -4.91 -6.03 -18.77
N GLY A 210 -4.20 -5.30 -19.64
CA GLY A 210 -4.72 -4.96 -20.97
C GLY A 210 -5.03 -6.19 -21.84
N ALA A 211 -4.20 -7.23 -21.76
CA ALA A 211 -4.37 -8.47 -22.53
C ALA A 211 -5.48 -9.38 -21.95
N THR A 212 -5.50 -9.56 -20.64
CA THR A 212 -6.42 -10.47 -19.93
C THR A 212 -7.77 -9.84 -19.60
N LYS A 213 -7.89 -8.51 -19.69
CA LYS A 213 -9.08 -7.73 -19.32
C LYS A 213 -9.50 -7.88 -17.85
N THR A 214 -8.59 -8.39 -17.00
CA THR A 214 -8.81 -8.52 -15.56
C THR A 214 -7.59 -8.11 -14.78
N GLY A 215 -7.79 -7.45 -13.61
CA GLY A 215 -6.75 -7.21 -12.62
C GLY A 215 -6.61 -8.34 -11.60
N MET A 216 -7.44 -9.40 -11.71
CA MET A 216 -7.36 -10.59 -10.84
C MET A 216 -6.28 -11.52 -11.39
N LEU A 217 -5.03 -11.07 -11.24
CA LEU A 217 -3.83 -11.78 -11.68
C LEU A 217 -2.66 -11.48 -10.73
N ASN A 218 -1.70 -12.37 -10.68
CA ASN A 218 -0.42 -12.18 -10.04
C ASN A 218 0.63 -13.08 -10.69
N VAL A 219 1.87 -12.99 -10.25
CA VAL A 219 3.00 -13.82 -10.71
C VAL A 219 3.43 -14.81 -9.65
N LYS A 220 4.03 -15.90 -10.08
CA LYS A 220 4.70 -16.87 -9.20
C LYS A 220 6.17 -16.95 -9.57
N VAL A 221 7.04 -16.88 -8.57
CA VAL A 221 8.45 -17.23 -8.70
C VAL A 221 8.59 -18.72 -8.45
N VAL A 222 8.91 -19.47 -9.49
CA VAL A 222 9.19 -20.92 -9.38
C VAL A 222 10.64 -21.08 -8.98
N ARG A 223 10.92 -21.72 -7.83
CA ARG A 223 12.24 -21.98 -7.26
C ARG A 223 12.22 -23.27 -6.45
#